data_7473da2fa2d5fe095e47148decc8a803
#
_entry.id   7473da2fa2d5fe095e47148decc8a803
#
_cell.length_a   1.000
_cell.length_b   1.000
_cell.length_c   1.000
_cell.angle_alpha   90.00
_cell.angle_beta   90.00
_cell.angle_gamma   90.00
#
_symmetry.space_group_name_H-M   'P 1'
#
loop_
_entity.id
_entity.type
_entity.pdbx_description
1 polymer ?
#
loop_
_entity_poly.entity_id
_entity_poly.type
_entity_poly.pdbx_seq_one_letter_code
_entity_poly.pdbx_strand_id
1 'polypeptide(L)'
;MGWKASLIIVQRPEPAIPEEDLLHKLGFTNVTPSGDTTLEECIHPQDKSLNIGSYNGCLLLADDHQLTEDLDLTNTPHLMVKHEQILTALYPGGEILSVACHSAVNYHLYSLVNNGQKIRYKKVVAGEEVVEYGDRLPEEQEIYATSTLVNGQRMFRDPYRNENIYDLTEDQLMESFTFGVAKRLLGVEIATGDDEELMDEVVFHKYRAAQRLFGK
;
A
#
# COMPACT_ATOMS: atom_id res chain seq x y z
N MET A 1 -7.45 -10.83 14.22
CA MET A 1 -8.19 -9.86 13.41
C MET A 1 -7.49 -9.81 12.07
N GLY A 2 -8.20 -9.78 10.94
CA GLY A 2 -7.52 -9.79 9.63
C GLY A 2 -7.32 -8.37 9.13
N TRP A 3 -6.27 -8.16 8.34
CA TRP A 3 -5.92 -6.88 7.73
C TRP A 3 -6.72 -6.63 6.45
N LYS A 4 -7.11 -5.38 6.23
CA LYS A 4 -7.70 -4.90 4.98
C LYS A 4 -7.11 -3.52 4.68
N ALA A 5 -5.81 -3.47 4.43
CA ALA A 5 -5.08 -2.24 4.24
C ALA A 5 -5.01 -1.83 2.78
N SER A 6 -5.21 -0.54 2.51
CA SER A 6 -4.93 0.14 1.26
C SER A 6 -4.30 1.49 1.58
N LEU A 7 -3.05 1.67 1.18
CA LEU A 7 -2.26 2.85 1.52
C LEU A 7 -1.44 3.31 0.31
N ILE A 8 -1.48 4.61 0.03
CA ILE A 8 -0.57 5.25 -0.91
C ILE A 8 0.35 6.19 -0.12
N ILE A 9 1.63 6.06 -0.32
CA ILE A 9 2.68 6.82 0.35
C ILE A 9 3.40 7.65 -0.71
N VAL A 10 3.42 8.97 -0.53
CA VAL A 10 4.12 9.91 -1.43
C VAL A 10 5.27 10.53 -0.66
N GLN A 11 6.49 10.24 -1.08
CA GLN A 11 7.69 10.80 -0.47
C GLN A 11 7.87 12.27 -0.86
N ARG A 12 8.15 13.14 0.12
CA ARG A 12 8.44 14.57 -0.07
C ARG A 12 7.41 15.27 -0.95
N PRO A 13 6.16 15.40 -0.48
CA PRO A 13 5.07 15.98 -1.27
C PRO A 13 5.21 17.50 -1.39
N GLU A 14 6.05 17.96 -2.31
CA GLU A 14 6.25 19.38 -2.62
C GLU A 14 5.86 19.69 -4.07
N PRO A 15 5.11 20.77 -4.32
CA PRO A 15 4.55 21.71 -3.32
C PRO A 15 3.40 21.10 -2.51
N ALA A 16 3.17 21.62 -1.30
CA ALA A 16 2.00 21.22 -0.51
C ALA A 16 0.71 21.61 -1.23
N ILE A 17 -0.23 20.69 -1.34
CA ILE A 17 -1.53 20.88 -1.97
C ILE A 17 -2.59 20.72 -0.89
N PRO A 18 -3.62 21.60 -0.83
CA PRO A 18 -4.76 21.41 0.06
C PRO A 18 -5.40 20.02 -0.15
N GLU A 19 -5.74 19.33 0.93
CA GLU A 19 -6.20 17.94 0.89
C GLU A 19 -7.45 17.75 0.04
N GLU A 20 -8.42 18.66 0.13
CA GLU A 20 -9.62 18.63 -0.71
C GLU A 20 -9.28 18.78 -2.20
N ASP A 21 -8.34 19.67 -2.54
CA ASP A 21 -7.87 19.84 -3.92
C ASP A 21 -7.16 18.57 -4.43
N LEU A 22 -6.37 17.93 -3.57
CA LEU A 22 -5.73 16.66 -3.89
C LEU A 22 -6.77 15.57 -4.18
N LEU A 23 -7.77 15.43 -3.32
CA LEU A 23 -8.85 14.46 -3.53
C LEU A 23 -9.67 14.75 -4.79
N HIS A 24 -9.94 16.03 -5.11
CA HIS A 24 -10.57 16.41 -6.37
C HIS A 24 -9.71 16.04 -7.59
N LYS A 25 -8.40 16.27 -7.52
CA LYS A 25 -7.47 15.85 -8.60
C LYS A 25 -7.42 14.33 -8.78
N LEU A 26 -7.55 13.56 -7.69
CA LEU A 26 -7.67 12.10 -7.68
C LEU A 26 -9.05 11.62 -8.16
N GLY A 27 -9.95 12.53 -8.52
CA GLY A 27 -11.24 12.25 -9.15
C GLY A 27 -12.41 12.12 -8.20
N PHE A 28 -12.25 12.42 -6.92
CA PHE A 28 -13.37 12.40 -5.99
C PHE A 28 -14.21 13.67 -6.09
N THR A 29 -15.54 13.53 -6.00
CA THR A 29 -16.50 14.64 -6.07
C THR A 29 -17.23 14.82 -4.76
N ASN A 30 -17.70 16.06 -4.48
CA ASN A 30 -18.40 16.39 -3.26
C ASN A 30 -17.63 15.95 -2.00
N VAL A 31 -16.34 16.22 -1.99
CA VAL A 31 -15.46 15.95 -0.87
C VAL A 31 -15.87 16.84 0.32
N THR A 32 -16.06 16.24 1.48
CA THR A 32 -16.40 16.97 2.70
C THR A 32 -15.65 16.39 3.90
N PRO A 33 -15.02 17.23 4.74
CA PRO A 33 -14.42 16.76 5.98
C PRO A 33 -15.45 16.04 6.87
N SER A 34 -15.03 14.98 7.53
CA SER A 34 -15.92 14.18 8.39
C SER A 34 -15.31 13.79 9.75
N GLY A 35 -14.19 14.40 10.11
CA GLY A 35 -13.50 14.20 11.39
C GLY A 35 -12.06 13.74 11.22
N ASP A 36 -11.51 13.21 12.29
CA ASP A 36 -10.17 12.68 12.35
C ASP A 36 -10.21 11.18 12.69
N THR A 37 -9.11 10.47 12.38
CA THR A 37 -8.95 9.04 12.63
C THR A 37 -7.46 8.74 12.80
N THR A 38 -7.10 7.50 13.09
CA THR A 38 -5.71 7.00 13.17
C THR A 38 -5.41 6.05 12.03
N LEU A 39 -4.14 5.69 11.82
CA LEU A 39 -3.79 4.69 10.82
C LEU A 39 -4.36 3.31 11.19
N GLU A 40 -4.40 2.96 12.47
CA GLU A 40 -5.02 1.72 12.97
C GLU A 40 -6.47 1.59 12.49
N GLU A 41 -7.25 2.66 12.58
CA GLU A 41 -8.63 2.66 12.07
C GLU A 41 -8.70 2.63 10.54
N CYS A 42 -7.74 3.27 9.85
CA CYS A 42 -7.69 3.31 8.39
C CYS A 42 -7.42 1.93 7.77
N ILE A 43 -6.54 1.12 8.38
CA ILE A 43 -6.20 -0.22 7.89
C ILE A 43 -7.22 -1.29 8.30
N HIS A 44 -8.23 -0.89 9.06
CA HIS A 44 -9.43 -1.67 9.38
C HIS A 44 -10.71 -0.91 8.98
N PRO A 45 -10.85 -0.51 7.70
CA PRO A 45 -11.89 0.41 7.27
C PRO A 45 -13.29 -0.13 7.55
N GLN A 46 -14.13 0.71 8.17
CA GLN A 46 -15.53 0.42 8.46
C GLN A 46 -16.47 1.11 7.45
N ASP A 47 -15.95 2.06 6.70
CA ASP A 47 -16.69 2.82 5.71
C ASP A 47 -15.77 3.16 4.50
N LYS A 48 -16.33 3.83 3.50
CA LYS A 48 -15.61 4.26 2.30
C LYS A 48 -15.02 5.66 2.44
N SER A 49 -14.54 6.01 3.63
CA SER A 49 -13.85 7.27 3.84
C SER A 49 -12.50 7.29 3.13
N LEU A 50 -12.06 8.51 2.85
CA LEU A 50 -10.71 8.82 2.38
C LEU A 50 -9.98 9.48 3.53
N ASN A 51 -8.79 9.01 3.85
CA ASN A 51 -8.07 9.48 5.02
C ASN A 51 -6.70 9.97 4.59
N ILE A 52 -6.32 11.16 5.03
CA ILE A 52 -5.06 11.82 4.66
C ILE A 52 -4.29 12.15 5.94
N GLY A 53 -3.05 11.67 5.99
CA GLY A 53 -2.13 11.94 7.08
C GLY A 53 -0.74 12.25 6.58
N SER A 54 0.17 12.58 7.49
CA SER A 54 1.57 12.82 7.17
C SER A 54 2.47 12.18 8.23
N TYR A 55 3.47 11.45 7.79
CA TYR A 55 4.45 10.82 8.68
C TYR A 55 5.82 10.74 8.00
N ASN A 56 6.89 10.99 8.75
CA ASN A 56 8.27 10.91 8.30
C ASN A 56 8.55 11.64 6.95
N GLY A 57 7.92 12.82 6.76
CA GLY A 57 8.05 13.60 5.52
C GLY A 57 7.34 12.99 4.31
N CYS A 58 6.47 12.02 4.51
CA CYS A 58 5.60 11.43 3.51
C CYS A 58 4.16 11.90 3.70
N LEU A 59 3.43 12.03 2.60
CA LEU A 59 1.97 12.12 2.57
C LEU A 59 1.41 10.72 2.50
N LEU A 60 0.42 10.43 3.32
CA LEU A 60 -0.25 9.14 3.42
C LEU A 60 -1.71 9.28 3.00
N LEU A 61 -2.15 8.43 2.07
CA LEU A 61 -3.54 8.33 1.65
C LEU A 61 -4.02 6.92 1.96
N ALA A 62 -5.02 6.78 2.81
CA ALA A 62 -5.58 5.48 3.19
C ALA A 62 -7.08 5.43 2.93
N ASP A 63 -7.57 4.30 2.40
CA ASP A 63 -8.98 4.11 2.08
C ASP A 63 -9.38 2.63 2.04
N ASP A 64 -10.64 2.34 1.73
CA ASP A 64 -11.14 0.98 1.49
C ASP A 64 -10.93 0.56 0.02
N HIS A 65 -9.67 0.44 -0.41
CA HIS A 65 -9.21 -0.03 -1.73
C HIS A 65 -9.69 0.76 -2.96
N GLN A 66 -10.35 1.91 -2.79
CA GLN A 66 -10.86 2.69 -3.93
C GLN A 66 -9.72 3.29 -4.77
N LEU A 67 -8.63 3.71 -4.12
CA LEU A 67 -7.47 4.28 -4.80
C LEU A 67 -6.61 3.19 -5.48
N THR A 68 -6.51 2.02 -4.88
CA THR A 68 -5.69 0.91 -5.39
C THR A 68 -6.43 -0.02 -6.35
N GLU A 69 -7.75 0.13 -6.54
CA GLU A 69 -8.56 -0.69 -7.45
C GLU A 69 -8.00 -0.73 -8.88
N ASP A 70 -7.54 0.40 -9.39
CA ASP A 70 -6.97 0.48 -10.75
C ASP A 70 -5.71 -0.39 -10.90
N LEU A 71 -4.92 -0.55 -9.82
CA LEU A 71 -3.75 -1.43 -9.80
C LEU A 71 -4.16 -2.90 -9.80
N ASP A 72 -5.19 -3.24 -9.03
CA ASP A 72 -5.70 -4.62 -8.96
C ASP A 72 -6.23 -5.10 -10.31
N LEU A 73 -6.89 -4.22 -11.06
CA LEU A 73 -7.53 -4.52 -12.34
C LEU A 73 -6.59 -4.39 -13.55
N THR A 74 -5.35 -3.92 -13.39
CA THR A 74 -4.47 -3.67 -14.53
C THR A 74 -3.99 -4.95 -15.21
N ASN A 75 -4.06 -4.97 -16.55
CA ASN A 75 -3.44 -5.99 -17.40
C ASN A 75 -2.07 -5.54 -17.95
N THR A 76 -1.60 -4.36 -17.56
CA THR A 76 -0.35 -3.74 -18.01
C THR A 76 0.49 -3.29 -16.83
N PRO A 77 1.07 -4.23 -16.06
CA PRO A 77 1.76 -3.94 -14.80
C PRO A 77 2.95 -2.98 -14.93
N HIS A 78 3.49 -2.80 -16.14
CA HIS A 78 4.59 -1.87 -16.44
C HIS A 78 4.13 -0.43 -16.66
N LEU A 79 2.84 -0.18 -16.83
CA LEU A 79 2.29 1.17 -17.02
C LEU A 79 1.77 1.74 -15.71
N MET A 80 1.92 3.05 -15.54
CA MET A 80 1.29 3.77 -14.43
C MET A 80 -0.21 3.82 -14.60
N VAL A 81 -0.96 3.47 -13.57
CA VAL A 81 -2.40 3.66 -13.50
C VAL A 81 -2.75 5.12 -13.19
N LYS A 82 -4.02 5.46 -13.22
CA LYS A 82 -4.47 6.87 -13.20
C LYS A 82 -4.03 7.65 -11.97
N HIS A 83 -4.16 7.10 -10.77
CA HIS A 83 -3.74 7.81 -9.56
C HIS A 83 -2.22 8.01 -9.50
N GLU A 84 -1.42 7.04 -9.96
CA GLU A 84 0.03 7.16 -10.04
C GLU A 84 0.44 8.28 -11.01
N GLN A 85 -0.23 8.39 -12.17
CA GLN A 85 0.02 9.47 -13.15
C GLN A 85 -0.30 10.84 -12.55
N ILE A 86 -1.42 10.95 -11.82
CA ILE A 86 -1.83 12.19 -11.16
C ILE A 86 -0.83 12.58 -10.08
N LEU A 87 -0.49 11.65 -9.17
CA LEU A 87 0.44 11.93 -8.08
C LEU A 87 1.84 12.25 -8.60
N THR A 88 2.31 11.57 -9.65
CA THR A 88 3.59 11.89 -10.31
C THR A 88 3.59 13.29 -10.91
N ALA A 89 2.48 13.72 -11.51
CA ALA A 89 2.37 15.08 -12.06
C ALA A 89 2.30 16.15 -10.96
N LEU A 90 1.72 15.84 -9.81
CA LEU A 90 1.62 16.74 -8.65
C LEU A 90 2.94 16.84 -7.86
N TYR A 91 3.64 15.72 -7.74
CA TYR A 91 4.86 15.57 -6.91
C TYR A 91 6.00 14.98 -7.75
N PRO A 92 6.53 15.75 -8.72
CA PRO A 92 7.59 15.27 -9.60
C PRO A 92 8.88 15.00 -8.80
N GLY A 93 9.52 13.87 -9.07
CA GLY A 93 10.81 13.49 -8.45
C GLY A 93 10.69 12.77 -7.10
N GLY A 94 9.49 12.60 -6.54
CA GLY A 94 9.25 11.78 -5.37
C GLY A 94 9.04 10.30 -5.70
N GLU A 95 9.27 9.42 -4.74
CA GLU A 95 8.78 8.05 -4.82
C GLU A 95 7.29 8.02 -4.44
N ILE A 96 6.50 7.24 -5.18
CA ILE A 96 5.08 6.97 -4.90
C ILE A 96 4.94 5.47 -4.77
N LEU A 97 4.62 5.03 -3.57
CA LEU A 97 4.41 3.63 -3.26
C LEU A 97 2.92 3.40 -2.93
N SER A 98 2.30 2.52 -3.68
CA SER A 98 0.95 2.02 -3.37
C SER A 98 1.05 0.61 -2.84
N VAL A 99 0.43 0.33 -1.70
CA VAL A 99 0.36 -1.00 -1.11
C VAL A 99 -1.08 -1.35 -0.75
N ALA A 100 -1.44 -2.62 -0.88
CA ALA A 100 -2.72 -3.13 -0.45
C ALA A 100 -2.62 -4.59 0.00
N CYS A 101 -3.37 -4.97 1.02
CA CYS A 101 -3.54 -6.36 1.41
C CYS A 101 -4.94 -6.65 1.96
N HIS A 102 -5.36 -7.91 1.83
CA HIS A 102 -6.62 -8.40 2.39
C HIS A 102 -6.46 -9.83 2.87
N SER A 103 -6.31 -10.00 4.18
CA SER A 103 -5.97 -11.29 4.79
C SER A 103 -7.05 -12.37 4.63
N ALA A 104 -8.31 -12.00 4.50
CA ALA A 104 -9.39 -13.00 4.34
C ALA A 104 -9.32 -13.77 3.01
N VAL A 105 -8.57 -13.25 2.02
CA VAL A 105 -8.43 -13.85 0.68
C VAL A 105 -6.97 -14.06 0.28
N ASN A 106 -6.03 -13.96 1.22
CA ASN A 106 -4.59 -14.08 0.99
C ASN A 106 -4.15 -13.25 -0.25
N TYR A 107 -4.44 -11.96 -0.19
CA TYR A 107 -4.16 -11.01 -1.25
C TYR A 107 -3.16 -9.96 -0.79
N HIS A 108 -2.16 -9.68 -1.62
CA HIS A 108 -1.36 -8.49 -1.49
C HIS A 108 -0.94 -7.92 -2.85
N LEU A 109 -0.74 -6.60 -2.85
CA LEU A 109 -0.32 -5.85 -4.01
C LEU A 109 0.56 -4.69 -3.58
N TYR A 110 1.61 -4.40 -4.37
CA TYR A 110 2.32 -3.14 -4.27
C TYR A 110 2.82 -2.68 -5.64
N SER A 111 2.94 -1.37 -5.76
CA SER A 111 3.44 -0.69 -6.95
C SER A 111 4.30 0.49 -6.55
N LEU A 112 5.51 0.59 -7.10
CA LEU A 112 6.45 1.67 -6.85
C LEU A 112 6.72 2.45 -8.14
N VAL A 113 6.49 3.75 -8.08
CA VAL A 113 6.86 4.74 -9.11
C VAL A 113 7.99 5.59 -8.56
N ASN A 114 9.06 5.77 -9.31
CA ASN A 114 10.18 6.63 -8.96
C ASN A 114 10.56 7.50 -10.17
N ASN A 115 10.74 8.81 -9.97
CA ASN A 115 11.05 9.77 -11.02
C ASN A 115 10.14 9.64 -12.26
N GLY A 116 8.84 9.44 -12.05
CA GLY A 116 7.86 9.35 -13.12
C GLY A 116 7.85 8.04 -13.90
N GLN A 117 8.55 7.02 -13.41
CA GLN A 117 8.58 5.70 -14.03
C GLN A 117 8.16 4.63 -13.04
N LYS A 118 7.27 3.73 -13.45
CA LYS A 118 6.96 2.54 -12.66
C LYS A 118 8.18 1.62 -12.70
N ILE A 119 8.76 1.36 -11.53
CA ILE A 119 9.95 0.51 -11.38
C ILE A 119 9.65 -0.85 -10.79
N ARG A 120 8.54 -0.98 -10.06
CA ARG A 120 8.09 -2.26 -9.50
C ARG A 120 6.56 -2.34 -9.48
N TYR A 121 6.07 -3.52 -9.74
CA TYR A 121 4.68 -3.93 -9.49
C TYR A 121 4.67 -5.39 -9.11
N LYS A 122 3.84 -5.75 -8.14
CA LYS A 122 3.59 -7.13 -7.79
C LYS A 122 2.19 -7.29 -7.22
N LYS A 123 1.50 -8.34 -7.67
CA LYS A 123 0.20 -8.77 -7.18
C LYS A 123 0.23 -10.27 -6.94
N VAL A 124 -0.19 -10.68 -5.77
CA VAL A 124 -0.31 -12.08 -5.36
C VAL A 124 -1.70 -12.31 -4.80
N VAL A 125 -2.36 -13.35 -5.30
CA VAL A 125 -3.68 -13.80 -4.84
C VAL A 125 -3.61 -15.31 -4.66
N ALA A 126 -4.22 -15.83 -3.60
CA ALA A 126 -4.26 -17.27 -3.34
C ALA A 126 -4.81 -18.04 -4.54
N GLY A 127 -4.06 -19.03 -5.00
CA GLY A 127 -4.46 -19.89 -6.11
C GLY A 127 -4.37 -19.27 -7.50
N GLU A 128 -3.89 -18.03 -7.63
CA GLU A 128 -3.64 -17.38 -8.92
C GLU A 128 -2.15 -17.33 -9.26
N GLU A 129 -1.84 -17.10 -10.53
CA GLU A 129 -0.46 -16.84 -10.97
C GLU A 129 -0.01 -15.46 -10.49
N VAL A 130 1.20 -15.37 -9.96
CA VAL A 130 1.80 -14.10 -9.52
C VAL A 130 2.00 -13.19 -10.73
N VAL A 131 1.48 -11.96 -10.64
CA VAL A 131 1.68 -10.93 -11.66
C VAL A 131 2.72 -9.94 -11.14
N GLU A 132 3.84 -9.81 -11.85
CA GLU A 132 4.91 -8.91 -11.43
C GLU A 132 5.60 -8.20 -12.61
N TYR A 133 6.21 -7.05 -12.32
CA TYR A 133 7.04 -6.26 -13.24
C TYR A 133 8.16 -5.58 -12.47
N GLY A 134 9.33 -5.49 -13.10
CA GLY A 134 10.53 -4.87 -12.56
C GLY A 134 11.31 -5.75 -11.60
N ASP A 135 12.48 -5.28 -11.21
CA ASP A 135 13.35 -6.01 -10.28
C ASP A 135 12.81 -5.96 -8.86
N ARG A 136 13.12 -7.00 -8.08
CA ARG A 136 12.75 -7.06 -6.66
C ARG A 136 13.40 -5.93 -5.88
N LEU A 137 12.60 -5.28 -5.06
CA LEU A 137 13.08 -4.26 -4.12
C LEU A 137 13.99 -4.91 -3.05
N PRO A 138 14.91 -4.15 -2.43
CA PRO A 138 15.75 -4.66 -1.33
C PRO A 138 14.92 -5.31 -0.21
N GLU A 139 13.80 -4.69 0.15
CA GLU A 139 12.88 -5.16 1.20
C GLU A 139 12.26 -6.53 0.83
N GLU A 140 11.92 -6.74 -0.44
CA GLU A 140 11.48 -8.04 -0.94
C GLU A 140 12.60 -9.08 -0.87
N GLN A 141 13.82 -8.67 -1.25
CA GLN A 141 14.98 -9.58 -1.24
C GLN A 141 15.28 -10.09 0.18
N GLU A 142 15.10 -9.26 1.21
CA GLU A 142 15.22 -9.66 2.61
C GLU A 142 14.22 -10.76 2.97
N ILE A 143 12.94 -10.61 2.58
CA ILE A 143 11.91 -11.62 2.82
C ILE A 143 12.24 -12.91 2.04
N TYR A 144 12.62 -12.79 0.76
CA TYR A 144 13.00 -13.94 -0.05
C TYR A 144 14.25 -14.66 0.46
N ALA A 145 15.20 -13.97 1.08
CA ALA A 145 16.41 -14.56 1.65
C ALA A 145 16.10 -15.54 2.81
N THR A 146 14.95 -15.37 3.47
CA THR A 146 14.49 -16.27 4.53
C THR A 146 13.69 -17.47 4.00
N SER A 147 13.50 -17.59 2.68
CA SER A 147 12.72 -18.66 2.05
C SER A 147 13.58 -19.83 1.60
N THR A 148 12.96 -20.98 1.38
CA THR A 148 13.61 -22.19 0.82
C THR A 148 12.72 -22.87 -0.23
N LEU A 149 13.27 -23.77 -1.02
CA LEU A 149 12.50 -24.60 -1.95
C LEU A 149 12.15 -25.94 -1.28
N VAL A 150 10.87 -26.23 -1.17
CA VAL A 150 10.34 -27.50 -0.69
C VAL A 150 9.54 -28.14 -1.82
N ASN A 151 9.96 -29.29 -2.33
CA ASN A 151 9.32 -29.97 -3.45
C ASN A 151 9.12 -29.09 -4.71
N GLY A 152 10.05 -28.16 -4.97
CA GLY A 152 9.98 -27.23 -6.11
C GLY A 152 9.11 -25.99 -5.88
N GLN A 153 8.41 -25.90 -4.77
CA GLN A 153 7.65 -24.72 -4.35
C GLN A 153 8.49 -23.87 -3.38
N ARG A 154 8.43 -22.55 -3.53
CA ARG A 154 9.06 -21.65 -2.57
C ARG A 154 8.20 -21.55 -1.32
N MET A 155 8.82 -21.84 -0.20
CA MET A 155 8.18 -21.82 1.11
C MET A 155 8.91 -20.83 2.01
N PHE A 156 8.17 -20.18 2.86
CA PHE A 156 8.67 -19.16 3.77
C PHE A 156 8.48 -19.62 5.22
N ARG A 157 9.31 -19.04 6.07
CA ARG A 157 9.20 -19.19 7.51
C ARG A 157 8.13 -18.24 8.05
N ASP A 158 7.31 -18.70 8.99
CA ASP A 158 6.40 -17.85 9.74
C ASP A 158 7.22 -16.87 10.63
N PRO A 159 7.14 -15.55 10.42
CA PRO A 159 7.89 -14.57 11.18
C PRO A 159 7.50 -14.54 12.66
N TYR A 160 6.31 -15.01 13.00
CA TYR A 160 5.78 -15.03 14.37
C TYR A 160 6.04 -16.35 15.13
N ARG A 161 6.67 -17.34 14.48
CA ARG A 161 7.07 -18.59 15.11
C ARG A 161 8.59 -18.66 15.28
N ASN A 162 9.00 -19.09 16.48
CA ASN A 162 10.44 -19.30 16.78
C ASN A 162 11.02 -20.63 16.21
N GLU A 163 10.33 -21.26 15.29
CA GLU A 163 10.70 -22.55 14.71
C GLU A 163 11.21 -22.38 13.28
N ASN A 164 12.22 -23.17 12.90
CA ASN A 164 12.71 -23.21 11.51
C ASN A 164 11.80 -24.07 10.62
N ILE A 165 10.51 -23.81 10.67
CA ILE A 165 9.50 -24.49 9.86
C ILE A 165 9.19 -23.60 8.67
N TYR A 166 9.26 -24.16 7.46
CA TYR A 166 8.95 -23.49 6.20
C TYR A 166 7.65 -24.09 5.67
N ASP A 167 6.54 -23.54 6.10
CA ASP A 167 5.19 -24.04 5.82
C ASP A 167 4.25 -22.98 5.24
N LEU A 168 4.73 -21.73 5.06
CA LEU A 168 3.93 -20.67 4.46
C LEU A 168 4.27 -20.48 2.97
N THR A 169 3.25 -20.26 2.19
CA THR A 169 3.35 -19.79 0.80
C THR A 169 3.42 -18.27 0.76
N GLU A 170 3.78 -17.70 -0.39
CA GLU A 170 3.95 -16.26 -0.53
C GLU A 170 2.66 -15.46 -0.27
N ASP A 171 1.52 -15.98 -0.73
CA ASP A 171 0.21 -15.38 -0.50
C ASP A 171 -0.19 -15.33 0.99
N GLN A 172 0.38 -16.20 1.82
CA GLN A 172 0.16 -16.22 3.26
C GLN A 172 1.04 -15.23 4.04
N LEU A 173 2.05 -14.62 3.39
CA LEU A 173 2.93 -13.59 3.97
C LEU A 173 2.55 -12.19 3.52
N MET A 174 1.27 -11.94 3.24
CA MET A 174 0.81 -10.68 2.66
C MET A 174 1.17 -9.45 3.49
N GLU A 175 1.10 -9.52 4.83
CA GLU A 175 1.47 -8.42 5.72
C GLU A 175 2.98 -8.13 5.62
N SER A 176 3.80 -9.16 5.68
CA SER A 176 5.26 -9.02 5.60
C SER A 176 5.69 -8.36 4.29
N PHE A 177 5.07 -8.70 3.16
CA PHE A 177 5.36 -8.03 1.89
C PHE A 177 4.79 -6.61 1.84
N THR A 178 3.54 -6.41 2.24
CA THR A 178 2.87 -5.11 2.18
C THR A 178 3.55 -4.09 3.10
N PHE A 179 3.73 -4.44 4.36
CA PHE A 179 4.27 -3.55 5.39
C PHE A 179 5.79 -3.48 5.35
N GLY A 180 6.46 -4.58 5.00
CA GLY A 180 7.91 -4.59 4.79
C GLY A 180 8.34 -3.67 3.63
N VAL A 181 7.59 -3.65 2.51
CA VAL A 181 7.85 -2.70 1.42
C VAL A 181 7.48 -1.27 1.81
N ALA A 182 6.40 -1.05 2.59
CA ALA A 182 6.02 0.28 3.06
C ALA A 182 7.07 0.90 3.99
N LYS A 183 7.79 0.10 4.77
CA LYS A 183 8.92 0.52 5.63
C LYS A 183 9.96 1.35 4.89
N ARG A 184 10.15 1.10 3.59
CA ARG A 184 11.05 1.86 2.71
C ARG A 184 10.87 3.38 2.83
N LEU A 185 9.65 3.84 2.91
CA LEU A 185 9.30 5.26 2.97
C LEU A 185 8.92 5.72 4.38
N LEU A 186 8.32 4.83 5.15
CA LEU A 186 7.87 5.14 6.51
C LEU A 186 9.03 5.12 7.52
N GLY A 187 10.07 4.32 7.27
CA GLY A 187 11.18 4.11 8.21
C GLY A 187 10.86 3.10 9.31
N VAL A 188 9.59 2.78 9.52
CA VAL A 188 9.10 1.77 10.46
C VAL A 188 8.23 0.76 9.73
N GLU A 189 8.19 -0.48 10.21
CA GLU A 189 7.34 -1.53 9.67
C GLU A 189 6.03 -1.59 10.46
N ILE A 190 4.91 -1.51 9.77
CA ILE A 190 3.57 -1.57 10.37
C ILE A 190 3.36 -2.95 10.99
N ALA A 191 2.70 -3.00 12.15
CA ALA A 191 2.34 -4.20 12.90
C ALA A 191 3.51 -4.96 13.56
N THR A 192 4.64 -4.29 13.79
CA THR A 192 5.80 -4.89 14.48
C THR A 192 6.01 -4.41 15.92
N GLY A 193 5.23 -3.43 16.37
CA GLY A 193 5.32 -2.84 17.71
C GLY A 193 6.29 -1.67 17.83
N ASP A 194 7.07 -1.36 16.81
CA ASP A 194 7.92 -0.17 16.72
C ASP A 194 7.18 1.00 16.03
N ASP A 195 5.92 0.82 15.72
CA ASP A 195 5.07 1.67 14.90
C ASP A 195 3.96 2.40 15.69
N GLU A 196 4.01 2.40 17.04
CA GLU A 196 2.99 2.99 17.92
C GLU A 196 2.69 4.46 17.55
N GLU A 197 3.73 5.28 17.31
CA GLU A 197 3.56 6.67 16.90
C GLU A 197 2.77 6.75 15.57
N LEU A 198 3.13 5.96 14.56
CA LEU A 198 2.46 5.95 13.26
C LEU A 198 1.02 5.45 13.36
N MET A 199 0.79 4.41 14.14
CA MET A 199 -0.51 3.74 14.22
C MET A 199 -1.54 4.55 15.02
N ASP A 200 -1.11 5.11 16.16
CA ASP A 200 -2.03 5.63 17.18
C ASP A 200 -1.95 7.15 17.34
N GLU A 201 -0.79 7.79 17.05
CA GLU A 201 -0.58 9.22 17.33
C GLU A 201 -0.69 10.09 16.08
N VAL A 202 -0.39 9.55 14.89
CA VAL A 202 -0.52 10.30 13.64
C VAL A 202 -2.00 10.52 13.32
N VAL A 203 -2.39 11.80 13.26
CA VAL A 203 -3.75 12.18 12.90
C VAL A 203 -3.96 12.08 11.40
N PHE A 204 -4.98 11.37 10.99
CA PHE A 204 -5.49 11.33 9.63
C PHE A 204 -6.78 12.14 9.56
N HIS A 205 -6.83 13.13 8.67
CA HIS A 205 -8.04 13.86 8.36
C HIS A 205 -8.95 12.98 7.50
N LYS A 206 -10.17 12.77 7.98
CA LYS A 206 -11.16 11.90 7.35
C LYS A 206 -12.10 12.68 6.46
N TYR A 207 -12.32 12.18 5.23
CA TYR A 207 -13.19 12.79 4.24
C TYR A 207 -14.25 11.80 3.75
N ARG A 208 -15.44 12.32 3.43
CA ARG A 208 -16.45 11.62 2.65
C ARG A 208 -16.49 12.19 1.25
N ALA A 209 -16.70 11.32 0.27
CA ALA A 209 -16.90 11.71 -1.12
C ALA A 209 -18.13 11.01 -1.70
N ALA A 210 -18.82 11.68 -2.63
CA ALA A 210 -20.02 11.10 -3.24
C ALA A 210 -19.69 10.05 -4.30
N GLN A 211 -18.64 10.28 -5.09
CA GLN A 211 -18.26 9.42 -6.22
C GLN A 211 -16.83 9.69 -6.65
N ARG A 212 -16.15 8.66 -7.18
CA ARG A 212 -14.90 8.78 -7.93
C ARG A 212 -15.20 8.77 -9.44
N LEU A 213 -14.63 9.72 -10.18
CA LEU A 213 -14.86 9.87 -11.64
C LEU A 213 -14.02 8.90 -12.48
N PHE A 214 -12.99 8.26 -11.89
CA PHE A 214 -12.09 7.31 -12.56
C PHE A 214 -12.16 5.96 -11.84
N GLY A 215 -12.02 4.86 -12.58
CA GLY A 215 -11.99 3.52 -11.96
C GLY A 215 -13.33 2.78 -12.08
N LYS A 216 -13.91 2.75 -13.29
CA LYS A 216 -14.88 1.73 -13.72
C LYS A 216 -14.72 1.48 -15.20
#